data_1f9ddec97fd354d523e127e1c24d6ed5
#
_entry.id   1f9ddec97fd354d523e127e1c24d6ed5
#
_cell.length_a   1.000
_cell.length_b   1.000
_cell.length_c   1.000
_cell.angle_alpha   90.00
_cell.angle_beta   90.00
_cell.angle_gamma   90.00
#
_symmetry.space_group_name_H-M   'P 1'
#
loop_
_entity.id
_entity.type
_entity.pdbx_description
1 polymer ?
#
loop_
_entity_poly.entity_id
_entity_poly.type
_entity_poly.pdbx_seq_one_letter_code
_entity_poly.pdbx_strand_id
1 'polypeptide(L)'
;MKLILFDIDGTLLKAGAIVRDAMGDALEHVFGTRGGIIDASFIGATDLGMIRKLMGNEGFTEVEIIQKFPELIGLYGKMLREKLASWDKFKLCPGVPAILDKLKAEDVILGLVTGNCQMGALIKLEHAGLTEYFRFGAFGDESDNRTEICR
;
A
#
# COMPACT_ATOMS: atom_id res chain seq x y z
N MET A 1 -15.93 18.40 15.90
CA MET A 1 -14.80 17.59 15.39
C MET A 1 -15.34 16.54 14.42
N LYS A 2 -14.81 16.48 13.20
CA LYS A 2 -15.20 15.51 12.16
C LYS A 2 -14.00 14.62 11.84
N LEU A 3 -14.23 13.37 11.48
CA LEU A 3 -13.23 12.43 11.00
C LEU A 3 -13.41 12.23 9.49
N ILE A 4 -12.33 12.36 8.73
CA ILE A 4 -12.31 12.09 7.29
C ILE A 4 -11.23 11.05 7.03
N LEU A 5 -11.63 9.95 6.37
CA LEU A 5 -10.74 8.85 5.99
C LEU A 5 -10.47 8.88 4.49
N PHE A 6 -9.21 8.76 4.12
CA PHE A 6 -8.77 8.73 2.73
C PHE A 6 -8.18 7.37 2.36
N ASP A 7 -8.49 6.89 1.18
CA ASP A 7 -7.70 5.87 0.49
C ASP A 7 -6.50 6.54 -0.19
N ILE A 8 -5.51 5.76 -0.61
CA ILE A 8 -4.27 6.26 -1.19
C ILE A 8 -4.30 6.17 -2.73
N ASP A 9 -4.30 4.95 -3.26
CA ASP A 9 -4.13 4.73 -4.70
C ASP A 9 -5.38 5.11 -5.49
N GLY A 10 -5.23 6.06 -6.42
CA GLY A 10 -6.34 6.61 -7.19
C GLY A 10 -7.15 7.68 -6.48
N THR A 11 -6.89 7.93 -5.18
CA THR A 11 -7.54 8.98 -4.38
C THR A 11 -6.55 10.12 -4.07
N LEU A 12 -5.46 9.83 -3.40
CA LEU A 12 -4.42 10.82 -3.08
C LEU A 12 -3.35 10.89 -4.17
N LEU A 13 -2.94 9.74 -4.68
CA LEU A 13 -1.81 9.64 -5.61
C LEU A 13 -1.97 8.45 -6.57
N LYS A 14 -1.12 8.45 -7.59
CA LYS A 14 -0.93 7.34 -8.53
C LYS A 14 0.56 7.02 -8.62
N ALA A 15 0.98 5.89 -8.07
CA ALA A 15 2.36 5.42 -8.13
C ALA A 15 2.65 4.60 -9.40
N GLY A 16 1.62 4.01 -10.02
CA GLY A 16 1.76 3.25 -11.26
C GLY A 16 2.30 1.84 -11.07
N ALA A 17 2.85 1.27 -12.14
CA ALA A 17 3.31 -0.12 -12.20
C ALA A 17 4.50 -0.42 -11.25
N ILE A 18 5.24 0.60 -10.83
CA ILE A 18 6.43 0.46 -9.99
C ILE A 18 6.16 -0.26 -8.67
N VAL A 19 4.96 -0.09 -8.11
CA VAL A 19 4.53 -0.72 -6.86
C VAL A 19 4.44 -2.24 -7.03
N ARG A 20 3.81 -2.69 -8.13
CA ARG A 20 3.72 -4.12 -8.46
C ARG A 20 5.08 -4.72 -8.78
N ASP A 21 5.93 -3.97 -9.46
CA ASP A 21 7.27 -4.41 -9.80
C ASP A 21 8.12 -4.59 -8.54
N ALA A 22 8.08 -3.64 -7.60
CA ALA A 22 8.77 -3.76 -6.32
C ALA A 22 8.26 -4.95 -5.48
N MET A 23 6.95 -5.15 -5.42
CA MET A 23 6.37 -6.30 -4.71
C MET A 23 6.74 -7.62 -5.41
N GLY A 24 6.72 -7.65 -6.73
CA GLY A 24 7.12 -8.82 -7.51
C GLY A 24 8.57 -9.23 -7.28
N ASP A 25 9.49 -8.26 -7.24
CA ASP A 25 10.90 -8.53 -6.93
C ASP A 25 11.07 -9.06 -5.50
N ALA A 26 10.32 -8.51 -4.54
CA ALA A 26 10.34 -8.97 -3.15
C ALA A 26 9.77 -10.40 -3.02
N LEU A 27 8.66 -10.71 -3.70
CA LEU A 27 8.09 -12.06 -3.76
C LEU A 27 9.07 -13.05 -4.36
N GLU A 28 9.72 -12.71 -5.47
CA GLU A 28 10.73 -13.57 -6.12
C GLU A 28 11.91 -13.85 -5.20
N HIS A 29 12.36 -12.84 -4.44
CA HIS A 29 13.46 -13.02 -3.48
C HIS A 29 13.07 -13.95 -2.32
N VAL A 30 11.88 -13.79 -1.75
CA VAL A 30 11.46 -14.50 -0.53
C VAL A 30 10.86 -15.88 -0.83
N PHE A 31 10.13 -16.00 -1.94
CA PHE A 31 9.38 -17.21 -2.32
C PHE A 31 9.93 -17.91 -3.56
N GLY A 32 10.86 -17.29 -4.30
CA GLY A 32 11.39 -17.84 -5.56
C GLY A 32 10.46 -17.67 -6.76
N THR A 33 9.36 -16.93 -6.62
CA THR A 33 8.38 -16.66 -7.69
C THR A 33 7.72 -15.31 -7.49
N ARG A 34 7.36 -14.66 -8.60
CA ARG A 34 6.56 -13.42 -8.58
C ARG A 34 5.05 -13.69 -8.46
N GLY A 35 4.61 -14.95 -8.54
CA GLY A 35 3.22 -15.38 -8.41
C GLY A 35 2.25 -14.78 -9.42
N GLY A 36 2.73 -14.31 -10.58
CA GLY A 36 1.86 -13.66 -11.58
C GLY A 36 1.33 -12.29 -11.19
N ILE A 37 1.96 -11.59 -10.25
CA ILE A 37 1.50 -10.29 -9.72
C ILE A 37 1.30 -9.22 -10.80
N ILE A 38 2.06 -9.27 -11.90
CA ILE A 38 2.00 -8.26 -12.97
C ILE A 38 0.64 -8.28 -13.67
N ASP A 39 0.10 -9.46 -13.92
CA ASP A 39 -1.13 -9.66 -14.70
C ASP A 39 -2.38 -9.77 -13.80
N ALA A 40 -2.20 -9.87 -12.50
CA ALA A 40 -3.30 -10.07 -11.57
C ALA A 40 -4.08 -8.76 -11.31
N SER A 41 -5.39 -8.87 -11.17
CA SER A 41 -6.26 -7.76 -10.74
C SER A 41 -6.49 -7.81 -9.23
N PHE A 42 -6.23 -6.69 -8.57
CA PHE A 42 -6.34 -6.54 -7.11
C PHE A 42 -7.27 -5.39 -6.71
N ILE A 43 -8.23 -5.05 -7.57
CA ILE A 43 -9.20 -3.99 -7.26
C ILE A 43 -9.96 -4.34 -5.98
N GLY A 44 -9.84 -3.48 -4.97
CA GLY A 44 -10.51 -3.67 -3.68
C GLY A 44 -9.86 -4.69 -2.74
N ALA A 45 -8.76 -5.33 -3.14
CA ALA A 45 -8.01 -6.25 -2.28
C ALA A 45 -7.11 -5.52 -1.28
N THR A 46 -6.73 -6.24 -0.21
CA THR A 46 -5.62 -5.85 0.67
C THR A 46 -4.32 -6.49 0.20
N ASP A 47 -3.18 -5.91 0.55
CA ASP A 47 -1.87 -6.50 0.20
C ASP A 47 -1.71 -7.90 0.82
N LEU A 48 -2.15 -8.09 2.07
CA LEU A 48 -2.13 -9.42 2.70
C LEU A 48 -2.99 -10.42 1.92
N GLY A 49 -4.23 -10.05 1.57
CA GLY A 49 -5.14 -10.92 0.81
C GLY A 49 -4.59 -11.24 -0.59
N MET A 50 -3.98 -10.25 -1.23
CA MET A 50 -3.29 -10.44 -2.52
C MET A 50 -2.14 -11.46 -2.40
N ILE A 51 -1.25 -11.28 -1.43
CA ILE A 51 -0.08 -12.16 -1.23
C ILE A 51 -0.53 -13.59 -0.90
N ARG A 52 -1.53 -13.76 -0.02
CA ARG A 52 -2.12 -15.06 0.29
C ARG A 52 -2.63 -15.77 -0.96
N LYS A 53 -3.37 -15.05 -1.80
CA LYS A 53 -3.91 -15.61 -3.04
C LYS A 53 -2.80 -16.00 -4.03
N LEU A 54 -1.83 -15.11 -4.26
CA LEU A 54 -0.75 -15.38 -5.22
C LEU A 54 0.12 -16.54 -4.76
N MET A 55 0.60 -16.51 -3.53
CA MET A 55 1.50 -17.55 -3.00
C MET A 55 0.76 -18.87 -2.75
N GLY A 56 -0.50 -18.83 -2.36
CA GLY A 56 -1.34 -20.03 -2.28
C GLY A 56 -1.52 -20.72 -3.63
N ASN A 57 -1.67 -19.97 -4.71
CA ASN A 57 -1.71 -20.53 -6.09
C ASN A 57 -0.37 -21.16 -6.50
N GLU A 58 0.75 -20.67 -5.98
CA GLU A 58 2.08 -21.25 -6.18
C GLU A 58 2.37 -22.47 -5.27
N GLY A 59 1.41 -22.86 -4.42
CA GLY A 59 1.49 -24.04 -3.57
C GLY A 59 2.04 -23.81 -2.18
N PHE A 60 2.28 -22.56 -1.77
CA PHE A 60 2.69 -22.25 -0.40
C PHE A 60 1.51 -22.36 0.57
N THR A 61 1.76 -22.92 1.75
CA THR A 61 0.78 -23.01 2.82
C THR A 61 0.58 -21.66 3.51
N GLU A 62 -0.57 -21.50 4.15
CA GLU A 62 -0.86 -20.29 4.95
C GLU A 62 0.21 -20.02 6.02
N VAL A 63 0.70 -21.08 6.67
CA VAL A 63 1.74 -20.98 7.70
C VAL A 63 3.05 -20.42 7.11
N GLU A 64 3.48 -20.94 5.97
CA GLU A 64 4.68 -20.46 5.27
C GLU A 64 4.55 -19.00 4.85
N ILE A 65 3.38 -18.62 4.32
CA ILE A 65 3.12 -17.25 3.89
C ILE A 65 3.21 -16.29 5.09
N ILE A 66 2.54 -16.58 6.18
CA ILE A 66 2.52 -15.73 7.37
C ILE A 66 3.90 -15.65 8.04
N GLN A 67 4.65 -16.74 8.11
CA GLN A 67 6.01 -16.74 8.65
C GLN A 67 6.97 -15.86 7.84
N LYS A 68 6.83 -15.83 6.52
CA LYS A 68 7.68 -15.06 5.61
C LYS A 68 7.19 -13.61 5.40
N PHE A 69 5.97 -13.29 5.82
CA PHE A 69 5.36 -12.00 5.59
C PHE A 69 6.17 -10.80 6.13
N PRO A 70 6.72 -10.81 7.35
CA PRO A 70 7.52 -9.70 7.86
C PRO A 70 8.79 -9.45 7.02
N GLU A 71 9.48 -10.50 6.60
CA GLU A 71 10.65 -10.40 5.71
C GLU A 71 10.26 -9.82 4.34
N LEU A 72 9.16 -10.32 3.76
CA LEU A 72 8.62 -9.85 2.50
C LEU A 72 8.32 -8.34 2.54
N ILE A 73 7.60 -7.88 3.56
CA ILE A 73 7.20 -6.47 3.67
C ILE A 73 8.42 -5.56 3.90
N GLY A 74 9.39 -6.00 4.69
CA GLY A 74 10.64 -5.27 4.89
C GLY A 74 11.43 -5.10 3.58
N LEU A 75 11.57 -6.18 2.81
CA LEU A 75 12.25 -6.15 1.53
C LEU A 75 11.48 -5.34 0.47
N TYR A 76 10.17 -5.51 0.40
CA TYR A 76 9.31 -4.69 -0.45
C TYR A 76 9.48 -3.20 -0.18
N GLY A 77 9.48 -2.80 1.09
CA GLY A 77 9.69 -1.40 1.47
C GLY A 77 11.01 -0.84 0.97
N LYS A 78 12.11 -1.60 1.12
CA LYS A 78 13.43 -1.23 0.59
C LYS A 78 13.39 -1.07 -0.92
N MET A 79 12.91 -2.06 -1.65
CA MET A 79 12.83 -2.04 -3.11
C MET A 79 11.92 -0.92 -3.64
N LEU A 80 10.79 -0.66 -2.96
CA LEU A 80 9.88 0.41 -3.34
C LEU A 80 10.55 1.79 -3.21
N ARG A 81 11.28 2.06 -2.11
CA ARG A 81 12.04 3.31 -1.94
C ARG A 81 13.07 3.50 -3.05
N GLU A 82 13.86 2.47 -3.32
CA GLU A 82 14.90 2.51 -4.35
C GLU A 82 14.31 2.79 -5.74
N LYS A 83 13.22 2.10 -6.09
CA LYS A 83 12.56 2.26 -7.39
C LYS A 83 11.86 3.61 -7.53
N LEU A 84 11.21 4.10 -6.48
CA LEU A 84 10.53 5.41 -6.51
C LEU A 84 11.51 6.57 -6.69
N ALA A 85 12.75 6.47 -6.21
CA ALA A 85 13.75 7.52 -6.34
C ALA A 85 14.03 7.93 -7.80
N SER A 86 13.85 7.03 -8.76
CA SER A 86 14.05 7.27 -10.19
C SER A 86 12.77 7.20 -11.02
N TRP A 87 11.59 7.07 -10.38
CA TRP A 87 10.31 6.87 -11.08
C TRP A 87 9.60 8.19 -11.39
N ASP A 88 9.53 8.53 -12.66
CA ASP A 88 8.96 9.80 -13.16
C ASP A 88 7.43 9.80 -13.33
N LYS A 89 6.79 8.64 -13.21
CA LYS A 89 5.32 8.50 -13.39
C LYS A 89 4.51 8.59 -12.10
N PHE A 90 5.18 8.83 -10.98
CA PHE A 90 4.51 9.12 -9.71
C PHE A 90 3.87 10.51 -9.75
N LYS A 91 2.60 10.62 -9.37
CA LYS A 91 1.89 11.91 -9.34
C LYS A 91 0.77 11.93 -8.31
N LEU A 92 0.55 13.10 -7.76
CA LEU A 92 -0.63 13.38 -6.96
C LEU A 92 -1.90 13.42 -7.82
N CYS A 93 -3.02 13.00 -7.26
CA CYS A 93 -4.31 13.23 -7.90
C CYS A 93 -4.64 14.74 -7.92
N PRO A 94 -5.33 15.23 -8.97
CA PRO A 94 -5.66 16.66 -9.08
C PRO A 94 -6.41 17.18 -7.86
N GLY A 95 -6.00 18.34 -7.36
CA GLY A 95 -6.64 19.02 -6.23
C GLY A 95 -6.28 18.50 -4.84
N VAL A 96 -5.49 17.41 -4.70
CA VAL A 96 -5.15 16.81 -3.41
C VAL A 96 -4.43 17.82 -2.49
N PRO A 97 -3.36 18.53 -2.89
CA PRO A 97 -2.73 19.48 -1.98
C PRO A 97 -3.70 20.55 -1.47
N ALA A 98 -4.48 21.12 -2.37
CA ALA A 98 -5.42 22.20 -2.03
C ALA A 98 -6.52 21.76 -1.05
N ILE A 99 -7.08 20.55 -1.22
CA ILE A 99 -8.11 20.03 -0.30
C ILE A 99 -7.52 19.67 1.05
N LEU A 100 -6.32 19.07 1.10
CA LEU A 100 -5.67 18.72 2.36
C LEU A 100 -5.29 19.97 3.17
N ASP A 101 -4.75 21.01 2.53
CA ASP A 101 -4.45 22.28 3.18
C ASP A 101 -5.71 22.95 3.73
N LYS A 102 -6.80 22.95 2.96
CA LYS A 102 -8.08 23.47 3.42
C LYS A 102 -8.61 22.70 4.61
N LEU A 103 -8.56 21.36 4.59
CA LEU A 103 -9.03 20.52 5.69
C LEU A 103 -8.15 20.67 6.94
N LYS A 104 -6.83 20.87 6.78
CA LYS A 104 -5.91 21.12 7.89
C LYS A 104 -6.26 22.40 8.65
N ALA A 105 -6.86 23.40 7.98
CA ALA A 105 -7.31 24.65 8.60
C ALA A 105 -8.66 24.53 9.31
N GLU A 106 -9.38 23.41 9.18
CA GLU A 106 -10.68 23.16 9.79
C GLU A 106 -10.55 22.25 11.04
N ASP A 107 -11.61 22.18 11.86
CA ASP A 107 -11.69 21.26 13.02
C ASP A 107 -12.03 19.83 12.55
N VAL A 108 -11.10 19.22 11.82
CA VAL A 108 -11.21 17.86 11.30
C VAL A 108 -9.97 17.03 11.64
N ILE A 109 -10.15 15.73 11.80
CA ILE A 109 -9.07 14.76 11.92
C ILE A 109 -9.01 13.98 10.63
N LEU A 110 -7.80 13.88 10.03
CA LEU A 110 -7.57 13.12 8.81
C LEU A 110 -6.90 11.79 9.15
N GLY A 111 -7.43 10.73 8.60
CA GLY A 111 -6.89 9.37 8.72
C GLY A 111 -6.88 8.65 7.37
N LEU A 112 -6.27 7.49 7.35
CA LEU A 112 -6.15 6.62 6.18
C LEU A 112 -6.96 5.34 6.36
N VAL A 113 -7.56 4.86 5.27
CA VAL A 113 -8.07 3.49 5.15
C VAL A 113 -7.66 2.97 3.77
N THR A 114 -6.75 2.03 3.73
CA THR A 114 -6.16 1.57 2.47
C THR A 114 -5.91 0.07 2.45
N GLY A 115 -6.03 -0.54 1.27
CA GLY A 115 -5.62 -1.93 1.04
C GLY A 115 -4.10 -2.13 1.04
N ASN A 116 -3.31 -1.05 1.02
CA ASN A 116 -1.87 -1.15 1.12
C ASN A 116 -1.43 -1.63 2.51
N CYS A 117 -0.37 -2.44 2.57
CA CYS A 117 0.35 -2.65 3.82
C CYS A 117 0.89 -1.33 4.36
N GLN A 118 1.04 -1.23 5.67
CA GLN A 118 1.50 0.00 6.34
C GLN A 118 2.82 0.52 5.74
N MET A 119 3.79 -0.37 5.53
CA MET A 119 5.09 -0.01 4.95
C MET A 119 4.94 0.66 3.59
N GLY A 120 4.20 0.06 2.66
CA GLY A 120 3.97 0.61 1.32
C GLY A 120 3.21 1.93 1.33
N ALA A 121 2.19 2.04 2.19
CA ALA A 121 1.41 3.26 2.38
C ALA A 121 2.28 4.43 2.84
N LEU A 122 3.07 4.24 3.90
CA LEU A 122 3.93 5.29 4.46
C LEU A 122 5.02 5.73 3.48
N ILE A 123 5.64 4.81 2.75
CA ILE A 123 6.66 5.13 1.73
C ILE A 123 6.06 5.99 0.61
N LYS A 124 4.87 5.65 0.13
CA LYS A 124 4.18 6.44 -0.90
C LYS A 124 3.83 7.84 -0.41
N LEU A 125 3.32 7.96 0.82
CA LEU A 125 2.99 9.26 1.41
C LEU A 125 4.23 10.11 1.68
N GLU A 126 5.32 9.52 2.14
CA GLU A 126 6.60 10.19 2.33
C GLU A 126 7.14 10.73 0.99
N HIS A 127 7.13 9.91 -0.05
CA HIS A 127 7.54 10.32 -1.40
C HIS A 127 6.66 11.43 -1.97
N ALA A 128 5.37 11.44 -1.61
CA ALA A 128 4.39 12.45 -2.00
C ALA A 128 4.46 13.75 -1.17
N GLY A 129 5.19 13.77 -0.05
CA GLY A 129 5.18 14.89 0.90
C GLY A 129 3.86 15.06 1.65
N LEU A 130 3.10 13.98 1.85
CA LEU A 130 1.77 14.02 2.45
C LEU A 130 1.69 13.44 3.87
N THR A 131 2.79 12.95 4.44
CA THR A 131 2.79 12.24 5.73
C THR A 131 2.21 13.07 6.88
N GLU A 132 2.48 14.37 6.91
CA GLU A 132 2.07 15.26 8.00
C GLU A 132 0.55 15.51 8.10
N TYR A 133 -0.22 15.19 7.05
CA TYR A 133 -1.67 15.40 7.06
C TYR A 133 -2.42 14.32 7.84
N PHE A 134 -1.85 13.12 7.97
CA PHE A 134 -2.55 11.96 8.50
C PHE A 134 -2.01 11.54 9.86
N ARG A 135 -2.90 11.44 10.86
CA ARG A 135 -2.53 11.12 12.24
C ARG A 135 -2.55 9.62 12.55
N PHE A 136 -3.32 8.85 11.80
CA PHE A 136 -3.48 7.41 11.96
C PHE A 136 -3.94 6.78 10.64
N GLY A 137 -3.91 5.45 10.58
CA GLY A 137 -4.42 4.71 9.43
C GLY A 137 -4.77 3.28 9.80
N ALA A 138 -5.61 2.67 8.97
CA ALA A 138 -5.91 1.25 8.93
C ALA A 138 -5.41 0.69 7.60
N PHE A 139 -4.64 -0.40 7.66
CA PHE A 139 -3.81 -0.87 6.57
C PHE A 139 -4.12 -2.30 6.16
N GLY A 140 -3.78 -2.64 4.93
CA GLY A 140 -4.09 -3.93 4.32
C GLY A 140 -3.18 -5.10 4.73
N ASP A 141 -2.30 -4.93 5.71
CA ASP A 141 -1.58 -5.99 6.40
C ASP A 141 -2.26 -6.42 7.71
N GLU A 142 -3.31 -5.70 8.15
CA GLU A 142 -4.08 -6.02 9.35
C GLU A 142 -5.13 -7.13 9.09
N SER A 143 -5.69 -7.20 7.88
CA SER A 143 -6.65 -8.23 7.46
C SER A 143 -6.61 -8.44 5.94
N ASP A 144 -6.98 -9.64 5.48
CA ASP A 144 -7.25 -9.92 4.07
C ASP A 144 -8.65 -9.44 3.63
N ASN A 145 -9.48 -9.03 4.58
CA ASN A 145 -10.80 -8.46 4.34
C ASN A 145 -10.81 -6.95 4.55
N ARG A 146 -10.95 -6.19 3.46
CA ARG A 146 -10.96 -4.72 3.50
C ARG A 146 -12.05 -4.14 4.42
N THR A 147 -13.16 -4.83 4.63
CA THR A 147 -14.22 -4.36 5.53
C THR A 147 -13.78 -4.43 6.99
N GLU A 148 -12.90 -5.34 7.35
CA GLU A 148 -12.41 -5.49 8.72
C GLU A 148 -11.40 -4.42 9.12
N ILE A 149 -10.60 -3.94 8.19
CA ILE A 149 -9.65 -2.85 8.47
C ILE A 149 -10.34 -1.50 8.73
N CYS A 150 -11.63 -1.39 8.45
CA CYS A 150 -12.43 -0.19 8.72
C CYS A 150 -13.08 -0.18 10.11
N ARG A 151 -12.90 -1.22 10.92
CA ARG A 151 -13.51 -1.38 12.26
C ARG A 151 -12.55 -1.05 13.37
#